data_2f1a4eb9df6916529d127dd24e345e4b
#
_entry.id   2f1a4eb9df6916529d127dd24e345e4b
#
_cell.length_a   1.000
_cell.length_b   1.000
_cell.length_c   1.000
_cell.angle_alpha   90.00
_cell.angle_beta   90.00
_cell.angle_gamma   90.00
#
_symmetry.space_group_name_H-M   'P 1'
#
loop_
_entity.id
_entity.type
_entity.pdbx_description
1 polymer ?
#
loop_
_entity_poly.entity_id
_entity_poly.type
_entity_poly.pdbx_seq_one_letter_code
_entity_poly.pdbx_strand_id
1 'polypeptide(L)'
;MGVELKFSDAQQKQENQIKAIRSLIAQKVDVIGVAPIVETGWVAVFQEAKDAGIPIIVVDRRAAVPPDFYVTLMGSDFVEEGRNAARIMAKWTDGRASIVELQGTNGSAPANDRYLGFREILKDSPGMKVIASEDGELTVAKGKEVMARFLKTHGKNITALYAHNDDMALGAIRAIEEYGLK
;
A
#
# COMPACT_ATOMS: atom_id res chain seq x y z
N MET A 1 -21.03 -18.26 22.04
CA MET A 1 -21.40 -16.94 21.51
C MET A 1 -21.17 -16.97 20.01
N GLY A 2 -22.19 -16.67 19.22
CA GLY A 2 -22.08 -16.58 17.76
C GLY A 2 -21.91 -15.13 17.33
N VAL A 3 -21.08 -14.91 16.31
CA VAL A 3 -20.94 -13.61 15.62
C VAL A 3 -21.51 -13.78 14.22
N GLU A 4 -22.39 -12.88 13.79
CA GLU A 4 -22.85 -12.79 12.41
C GLU A 4 -21.97 -11.80 11.66
N LEU A 5 -21.26 -12.28 10.63
CA LEU A 5 -20.43 -11.43 9.78
C LEU A 5 -21.24 -10.92 8.58
N LYS A 6 -21.35 -9.60 8.45
CA LYS A 6 -21.86 -8.94 7.24
C LYS A 6 -20.67 -8.38 6.45
N PHE A 7 -20.37 -9.00 5.32
CA PHE A 7 -19.23 -8.63 4.49
C PHE A 7 -19.66 -7.82 3.27
N SER A 8 -18.86 -6.82 2.91
CA SER A 8 -19.04 -6.02 1.69
C SER A 8 -17.70 -5.84 0.99
N ASP A 9 -17.60 -6.31 -0.25
CA ASP A 9 -16.47 -6.04 -1.13
C ASP A 9 -16.69 -4.70 -1.86
N ALA A 10 -15.81 -3.77 -1.59
CA ALA A 10 -15.86 -2.43 -2.22
C ALA A 10 -15.18 -2.38 -3.60
N GLN A 11 -14.62 -3.49 -4.09
CA GLN A 11 -13.98 -3.56 -5.42
C GLN A 11 -12.91 -2.48 -5.64
N GLN A 12 -12.07 -2.23 -4.64
CA GLN A 12 -11.02 -1.21 -4.65
C GLN A 12 -11.53 0.23 -4.92
N LYS A 13 -12.79 0.53 -4.52
CA LYS A 13 -13.38 1.86 -4.69
C LYS A 13 -13.80 2.45 -3.36
N GLN A 14 -13.23 3.59 -3.00
CA GLN A 14 -13.55 4.29 -1.75
C GLN A 14 -15.04 4.63 -1.64
N GLU A 15 -15.66 5.08 -2.75
CA GLU A 15 -17.09 5.39 -2.75
C GLU A 15 -17.98 4.21 -2.37
N ASN A 16 -17.57 2.99 -2.76
CA ASN A 16 -18.26 1.77 -2.39
C ASN A 16 -18.06 1.43 -0.91
N GLN A 17 -16.84 1.66 -0.37
CA GLN A 17 -16.60 1.50 1.07
C GLN A 17 -17.47 2.46 1.89
N ILE A 18 -17.57 3.73 1.48
CA ILE A 18 -18.41 4.72 2.15
C ILE A 18 -19.89 4.31 2.11
N LYS A 19 -20.37 3.84 0.95
CA LYS A 19 -21.74 3.32 0.82
C LYS A 19 -21.98 2.10 1.70
N ALA A 20 -21.01 1.17 1.77
CA ALA A 20 -21.08 -0.01 2.62
C ALA A 20 -21.15 0.34 4.11
N ILE A 21 -20.31 1.27 4.57
CA ILE A 21 -20.33 1.73 5.97
C ILE A 21 -21.69 2.35 6.30
N ARG A 22 -22.23 3.23 5.45
CA ARG A 22 -23.57 3.81 5.65
C ARG A 22 -24.67 2.74 5.69
N SER A 23 -24.58 1.72 4.84
CA SER A 23 -25.50 0.59 4.86
C SER A 23 -25.44 -0.20 6.18
N LEU A 24 -24.23 -0.44 6.70
CA LEU A 24 -24.02 -1.11 7.99
C LEU A 24 -24.54 -0.24 9.16
N ILE A 25 -24.34 1.06 9.12
CA ILE A 25 -24.93 2.00 10.10
C ILE A 25 -26.45 1.90 10.09
N ALA A 26 -27.09 1.93 8.92
CA ALA A 26 -28.54 1.80 8.78
C ALA A 26 -29.06 0.44 9.30
N GLN A 27 -28.27 -0.61 9.18
CA GLN A 27 -28.56 -1.94 9.70
C GLN A 27 -28.31 -2.07 11.21
N LYS A 28 -27.78 -1.04 11.87
CA LYS A 28 -27.49 -1.01 13.31
C LYS A 28 -26.60 -2.17 13.75
N VAL A 29 -25.51 -2.42 13.01
CA VAL A 29 -24.53 -3.45 13.41
C VAL A 29 -23.82 -3.05 14.71
N ASP A 30 -23.29 -4.02 15.44
CA ASP A 30 -22.64 -3.78 16.74
C ASP A 30 -21.25 -3.19 16.60
N VAL A 31 -20.55 -3.47 15.47
CA VAL A 31 -19.18 -2.97 15.19
C VAL A 31 -18.93 -2.98 13.68
N ILE A 32 -18.13 -2.04 13.21
CA ILE A 32 -17.69 -1.96 11.81
C ILE A 32 -16.18 -2.12 11.75
N GLY A 33 -15.70 -3.14 11.00
CA GLY A 33 -14.30 -3.28 10.60
C GLY A 33 -14.10 -2.69 9.20
N VAL A 34 -13.09 -1.85 9.02
CA VAL A 34 -12.78 -1.25 7.71
C VAL A 34 -11.29 -1.26 7.43
N ALA A 35 -10.92 -1.69 6.20
CA ALA A 35 -9.57 -1.55 5.64
C ALA A 35 -9.60 -0.44 4.58
N PRO A 36 -9.24 0.81 4.92
CA PRO A 36 -9.37 1.95 4.01
C PRO A 36 -8.54 1.81 2.74
N ILE A 37 -9.13 2.01 1.57
CA ILE A 37 -8.40 1.92 0.29
C ILE A 37 -7.39 3.05 0.17
N VAL A 38 -7.80 4.27 0.50
CA VAL A 38 -6.96 5.47 0.54
C VAL A 38 -6.98 6.07 1.93
N GLU A 39 -6.02 6.94 2.23
CA GLU A 39 -5.84 7.48 3.57
C GLU A 39 -6.87 8.55 3.93
N THR A 40 -7.29 9.36 2.98
CA THR A 40 -8.14 10.54 3.20
C THR A 40 -9.59 10.33 2.79
N GLY A 41 -10.49 11.27 3.18
CA GLY A 41 -11.90 11.27 2.76
C GLY A 41 -12.86 10.49 3.68
N TRP A 42 -12.43 10.10 4.88
CA TRP A 42 -13.20 9.25 5.80
C TRP A 42 -13.95 10.00 6.89
N VAL A 43 -13.58 11.27 7.16
CA VAL A 43 -14.07 12.03 8.33
C VAL A 43 -15.58 12.00 8.44
N ALA A 44 -16.31 12.28 7.34
CA ALA A 44 -17.77 12.35 7.37
C ALA A 44 -18.42 11.01 7.76
N VAL A 45 -18.03 9.91 7.09
CA VAL A 45 -18.68 8.60 7.34
C VAL A 45 -18.27 8.00 8.69
N PHE A 46 -17.06 8.31 9.19
CA PHE A 46 -16.65 7.89 10.54
C PHE A 46 -17.40 8.68 11.61
N GLN A 47 -17.66 9.98 11.36
CA GLN A 47 -18.52 10.78 12.24
C GLN A 47 -19.96 10.22 12.25
N GLU A 48 -20.52 9.85 11.09
CA GLU A 48 -21.85 9.23 10.99
C GLU A 48 -21.93 7.93 11.85
N ALA A 49 -20.88 7.09 11.83
CA ALA A 49 -20.83 5.88 12.66
C ALA A 49 -20.73 6.22 14.16
N LYS A 50 -19.89 7.20 14.50
CA LYS A 50 -19.75 7.68 15.88
C LYS A 50 -21.06 8.24 16.44
N ASP A 51 -21.78 9.06 15.66
CA ASP A 51 -23.08 9.63 16.04
C ASP A 51 -24.15 8.53 16.21
N ALA A 52 -24.04 7.46 15.45
CA ALA A 52 -24.90 6.27 15.61
C ALA A 52 -24.49 5.35 16.77
N GLY A 53 -23.40 5.67 17.48
CA GLY A 53 -22.87 4.85 18.59
C GLY A 53 -22.24 3.54 18.14
N ILE A 54 -21.84 3.41 16.87
CA ILE A 54 -21.25 2.20 16.31
C ILE A 54 -19.73 2.35 16.26
N PRO A 55 -18.98 1.55 17.05
CA PRO A 55 -17.52 1.60 17.06
C PRO A 55 -16.92 1.13 15.74
N ILE A 56 -15.86 1.82 15.30
CA ILE A 56 -15.07 1.42 14.14
C ILE A 56 -13.75 0.81 14.59
N ILE A 57 -13.37 -0.31 13.99
CA ILE A 57 -12.04 -0.90 14.05
C ILE A 57 -11.39 -0.69 12.67
N VAL A 58 -10.27 0.01 12.65
CA VAL A 58 -9.48 0.19 11.41
C VAL A 58 -8.51 -0.98 11.29
N VAL A 59 -8.52 -1.63 10.12
CA VAL A 59 -7.73 -2.85 9.88
C VAL A 59 -6.73 -2.58 8.76
N ASP A 60 -5.50 -3.07 8.96
CA ASP A 60 -4.40 -3.03 7.99
C ASP A 60 -3.94 -1.60 7.66
N ARG A 61 -4.80 -0.77 7.13
CA ARG A 61 -4.49 0.54 6.55
C ARG A 61 -5.03 1.68 7.40
N ARG A 62 -4.20 2.70 7.64
CA ARG A 62 -4.60 3.89 8.39
C ARG A 62 -5.59 4.75 7.58
N ALA A 63 -6.56 5.33 8.31
CA ALA A 63 -7.40 6.43 7.82
C ALA A 63 -6.95 7.75 8.48
N ALA A 64 -6.86 8.82 7.70
CA ALA A 64 -6.56 10.16 8.21
C ALA A 64 -7.82 10.79 8.83
N VAL A 65 -8.15 10.33 10.04
CA VAL A 65 -9.26 10.81 10.86
C VAL A 65 -8.77 11.10 12.27
N PRO A 66 -9.50 11.92 13.08
CA PRO A 66 -9.20 12.10 14.50
C PRO A 66 -9.14 10.77 15.25
N PRO A 67 -8.24 10.61 16.22
CA PRO A 67 -8.06 9.34 16.96
C PRO A 67 -9.30 8.86 17.71
N ASP A 68 -10.21 9.74 18.06
CA ASP A 68 -11.46 9.44 18.74
C ASP A 68 -12.60 8.98 17.81
N PHE A 69 -12.32 8.83 16.51
CA PHE A 69 -13.29 8.34 15.53
C PHE A 69 -13.26 6.82 15.32
N TYR A 70 -12.26 6.15 15.90
CA TYR A 70 -12.15 4.69 15.86
C TYR A 70 -11.61 4.15 17.21
N VAL A 71 -11.88 2.88 17.48
CA VAL A 71 -11.47 2.24 18.74
C VAL A 71 -9.99 1.86 18.70
N THR A 72 -9.55 1.27 17.58
CA THR A 72 -8.17 0.81 17.39
C THR A 72 -7.81 0.69 15.92
N LEU A 73 -6.51 0.73 15.64
CA LEU A 73 -5.92 0.34 14.38
C LEU A 73 -5.12 -0.96 14.60
N MET A 74 -5.39 -1.96 13.79
CA MET A 74 -4.65 -3.23 13.76
C MET A 74 -3.98 -3.40 12.41
N GLY A 75 -2.67 -3.28 12.34
CA GLY A 75 -1.92 -3.37 11.08
C GLY A 75 -0.41 -3.40 11.30
N SER A 76 0.34 -3.48 10.20
CA SER A 76 1.79 -3.44 10.19
C SER A 76 2.34 -2.01 10.32
N ASP A 77 3.59 -1.89 10.75
CA ASP A 77 4.37 -0.66 10.62
C ASP A 77 4.98 -0.60 9.21
N PHE A 78 4.24 0.00 8.27
CA PHE A 78 4.66 0.10 6.88
C PHE A 78 5.86 1.02 6.67
N VAL A 79 6.11 1.97 7.58
CA VAL A 79 7.32 2.79 7.54
C VAL A 79 8.54 1.92 7.84
N GLU A 80 8.44 1.07 8.87
CA GLU A 80 9.53 0.14 9.21
C GLU A 80 9.73 -0.93 8.13
N GLU A 81 8.66 -1.40 7.47
CA GLU A 81 8.78 -2.28 6.29
C GLU A 81 9.61 -1.62 5.17
N GLY A 82 9.34 -0.35 4.86
CA GLY A 82 10.10 0.43 3.89
C GLY A 82 11.57 0.58 4.29
N ARG A 83 11.85 0.89 5.56
CA ARG A 83 13.21 0.98 6.10
C ARG A 83 13.96 -0.35 5.97
N ASN A 84 13.29 -1.45 6.31
CA ASN A 84 13.88 -2.79 6.25
C ASN A 84 14.21 -3.19 4.81
N ALA A 85 13.31 -2.92 3.86
CA ALA A 85 13.57 -3.15 2.44
C ALA A 85 14.81 -2.39 1.95
N ALA A 86 14.94 -1.11 2.33
CA ALA A 86 16.11 -0.31 1.95
C ALA A 86 17.41 -0.81 2.60
N ARG A 87 17.39 -1.19 3.88
CA ARG A 87 18.57 -1.76 4.58
C ARG A 87 19.03 -3.06 3.94
N ILE A 88 18.10 -3.95 3.62
CA ILE A 88 18.39 -5.23 2.94
C ILE A 88 18.97 -4.96 1.55
N MET A 89 18.37 -4.07 0.79
CA MET A 89 18.87 -3.69 -0.53
C MET A 89 20.27 -3.09 -0.45
N ALA A 90 20.53 -2.17 0.50
CA ALA A 90 21.84 -1.59 0.71
C ALA A 90 22.92 -2.65 1.00
N LYS A 91 22.57 -3.65 1.82
CA LYS A 91 23.46 -4.79 2.13
C LYS A 91 23.76 -5.63 0.89
N TRP A 92 22.78 -5.91 0.05
CA TRP A 92 22.96 -6.77 -1.14
C TRP A 92 23.66 -6.07 -2.30
N THR A 93 23.62 -4.74 -2.34
CA THR A 93 24.19 -3.92 -3.42
C THR A 93 25.43 -3.16 -3.00
N ASP A 94 25.98 -3.43 -1.81
CA ASP A 94 27.09 -2.66 -1.23
C ASP A 94 26.84 -1.14 -1.27
N GLY A 95 25.58 -0.74 -1.03
CA GLY A 95 25.14 0.66 -1.01
C GLY A 95 25.12 1.34 -2.38
N ARG A 96 25.11 0.60 -3.48
CA ARG A 96 25.10 1.14 -4.84
C ARG A 96 24.03 0.47 -5.71
N ALA A 97 23.01 1.23 -6.07
CA ALA A 97 21.95 0.72 -6.93
C ALA A 97 21.27 1.82 -7.73
N SER A 98 20.91 1.50 -8.98
CA SER A 98 19.94 2.24 -9.79
C SER A 98 18.61 1.51 -9.66
N ILE A 99 17.73 2.05 -8.83
CA ILE A 99 16.52 1.39 -8.34
C ILE A 99 15.34 1.83 -9.19
N VAL A 100 14.50 0.89 -9.62
CA VAL A 100 13.14 1.18 -10.04
C VAL A 100 12.17 0.75 -8.94
N GLU A 101 11.07 1.49 -8.76
CA GLU A 101 10.12 1.26 -7.69
C GLU A 101 8.71 1.04 -8.26
N LEU A 102 8.09 -0.05 -7.83
CA LEU A 102 6.68 -0.34 -8.05
C LEU A 102 5.92 -0.02 -6.77
N GLN A 103 5.26 1.13 -6.74
CA GLN A 103 4.46 1.54 -5.60
C GLN A 103 3.13 0.77 -5.55
N GLY A 104 2.56 0.67 -4.35
CA GLY A 104 1.19 0.22 -4.16
C GLY A 104 0.19 1.30 -4.53
N THR A 105 -1.10 1.02 -4.28
CA THR A 105 -2.22 1.92 -4.59
C THR A 105 -1.93 3.35 -4.14
N ASN A 106 -1.93 4.26 -5.08
CA ASN A 106 -1.62 5.66 -4.84
C ASN A 106 -2.58 6.29 -3.82
N GLY A 107 -2.03 7.01 -2.84
CA GLY A 107 -2.80 7.64 -1.76
C GLY A 107 -3.21 6.69 -0.63
N SER A 108 -2.85 5.40 -0.68
CA SER A 108 -3.03 4.49 0.45
C SER A 108 -1.94 4.70 1.50
N ALA A 109 -2.29 4.53 2.78
CA ALA A 109 -1.32 4.62 3.87
C ALA A 109 -0.13 3.66 3.70
N PRO A 110 -0.31 2.36 3.36
CA PRO A 110 0.81 1.45 3.13
C PRO A 110 1.77 1.90 2.03
N ALA A 111 1.27 2.46 0.92
CA ALA A 111 2.13 2.94 -0.15
C ALA A 111 2.93 4.18 0.29
N ASN A 112 2.25 5.14 0.92
CA ASN A 112 2.88 6.36 1.44
C ASN A 112 3.95 6.04 2.49
N ASP A 113 3.64 5.15 3.43
CA ASP A 113 4.52 4.81 4.54
C ASP A 113 5.74 4.00 4.09
N ARG A 114 5.56 2.99 3.22
CA ARG A 114 6.68 2.25 2.61
C ARG A 114 7.60 3.15 1.81
N TYR A 115 7.02 4.07 1.03
CA TYR A 115 7.78 5.08 0.31
C TYR A 115 8.61 5.94 1.27
N LEU A 116 8.01 6.46 2.34
CA LEU A 116 8.70 7.29 3.32
C LEU A 116 9.84 6.54 4.00
N GLY A 117 9.58 5.34 4.52
CA GLY A 117 10.59 4.53 5.20
C GLY A 117 11.76 4.15 4.29
N PHE A 118 11.47 3.78 3.04
CA PHE A 118 12.53 3.46 2.06
C PHE A 118 13.41 4.68 1.77
N ARG A 119 12.80 5.84 1.48
CA ARG A 119 13.51 7.10 1.21
C ARG A 119 14.32 7.61 2.41
N GLU A 120 13.87 7.34 3.62
CA GLU A 120 14.57 7.73 4.85
C GLU A 120 15.96 7.09 4.92
N ILE A 121 16.07 5.80 4.66
CA ILE A 121 17.35 5.07 4.66
C ILE A 121 18.22 5.44 3.45
N LEU A 122 17.63 5.77 2.30
CA LEU A 122 18.37 6.19 1.13
C LEU A 122 19.16 7.48 1.35
N LYS A 123 18.75 8.35 2.28
CA LYS A 123 19.48 9.58 2.61
C LYS A 123 20.92 9.28 3.07
N ASP A 124 21.11 8.17 3.77
CA ASP A 124 22.41 7.73 4.28
C ASP A 124 23.15 6.81 3.29
N SER A 125 22.57 6.57 2.11
CA SER A 125 23.13 5.68 1.08
C SER A 125 23.18 6.40 -0.28
N PRO A 126 24.06 7.38 -0.47
CA PRO A 126 24.05 8.25 -1.67
C PRO A 126 24.35 7.52 -2.99
N GLY A 127 24.89 6.29 -2.91
CA GLY A 127 25.10 5.40 -4.06
C GLY A 127 23.83 4.70 -4.53
N MET A 128 22.76 4.71 -3.75
CA MET A 128 21.46 4.13 -4.09
C MET A 128 20.53 5.23 -4.61
N LYS A 129 20.09 5.10 -5.86
CA LYS A 129 19.25 6.12 -6.52
C LYS A 129 18.00 5.48 -7.09
N VAL A 130 16.83 6.01 -6.73
CA VAL A 130 15.59 5.65 -7.42
C VAL A 130 15.52 6.45 -8.72
N ILE A 131 15.59 5.74 -9.84
CA ILE A 131 15.64 6.31 -11.19
C ILE A 131 14.27 6.36 -11.86
N ALA A 132 13.32 5.54 -11.41
CA ALA A 132 11.92 5.57 -11.82
C ALA A 132 11.04 4.99 -10.73
N SER A 133 9.80 5.47 -10.64
CA SER A 133 8.80 5.03 -9.65
C SER A 133 7.41 5.21 -10.23
N GLU A 134 6.58 4.16 -10.21
CA GLU A 134 5.19 4.19 -10.69
C GLU A 134 4.28 3.28 -9.84
N ASP A 135 2.97 3.60 -9.86
CA ASP A 135 1.93 2.79 -9.23
C ASP A 135 1.73 1.47 -10.01
N GLY A 136 1.88 0.36 -9.34
CA GLY A 136 1.66 -0.98 -9.86
C GLY A 136 0.34 -1.60 -9.41
N GLU A 137 -0.55 -0.82 -8.78
CA GLU A 137 -1.93 -1.19 -8.39
C GLU A 137 -2.00 -2.49 -7.56
N LEU A 138 -0.90 -2.89 -6.93
CA LEU A 138 -0.77 -4.12 -6.14
C LEU A 138 -1.07 -5.41 -6.91
N THR A 139 -1.01 -5.41 -8.26
CA THR A 139 -1.35 -6.56 -9.09
C THR A 139 -0.17 -7.09 -9.88
N VAL A 140 -0.17 -8.42 -10.16
CA VAL A 140 0.82 -9.07 -11.03
C VAL A 140 0.82 -8.46 -12.44
N ALA A 141 -0.37 -8.21 -13.00
CA ALA A 141 -0.51 -7.69 -14.35
C ALA A 141 0.08 -6.28 -14.48
N LYS A 142 -0.24 -5.39 -13.53
CA LYS A 142 0.24 -4.01 -13.57
C LYS A 142 1.72 -3.93 -13.22
N GLY A 143 2.19 -4.72 -12.26
CA GLY A 143 3.63 -4.83 -11.95
C GLY A 143 4.44 -5.24 -13.17
N LYS A 144 3.96 -6.22 -13.95
CA LYS A 144 4.58 -6.64 -15.22
C LYS A 144 4.59 -5.51 -16.26
N GLU A 145 3.46 -4.85 -16.46
CA GLU A 145 3.31 -3.74 -17.42
C GLU A 145 4.28 -2.59 -17.10
N VAL A 146 4.31 -2.14 -15.84
CA VAL A 146 5.16 -1.04 -15.41
C VAL A 146 6.64 -1.42 -15.53
N MET A 147 7.01 -2.63 -15.09
CA MET A 147 8.40 -3.10 -15.22
C MET A 147 8.86 -3.19 -16.66
N ALA A 148 8.00 -3.65 -17.58
CA ALA A 148 8.32 -3.68 -19.01
C ALA A 148 8.59 -2.27 -19.58
N ARG A 149 7.84 -1.25 -19.12
CA ARG A 149 8.14 0.16 -19.49
C ARG A 149 9.49 0.62 -18.93
N PHE A 150 9.78 0.32 -17.67
CA PHE A 150 11.07 0.66 -17.07
C PHE A 150 12.25 0.01 -17.81
N LEU A 151 12.12 -1.27 -18.16
CA LEU A 151 13.14 -1.98 -18.94
C LEU A 151 13.34 -1.36 -20.32
N LYS A 152 12.26 -0.97 -21.00
CA LYS A 152 12.34 -0.30 -22.30
C LYS A 152 13.06 1.04 -22.21
N THR A 153 12.87 1.79 -21.11
CA THR A 153 13.42 3.14 -20.94
C THR A 153 14.85 3.11 -20.38
N HIS A 154 15.11 2.25 -19.40
CA HIS A 154 16.35 2.25 -18.63
C HIS A 154 17.24 1.03 -18.91
N GLY A 155 16.67 -0.08 -19.40
CA GLY A 155 17.40 -1.28 -19.81
C GLY A 155 18.34 -1.80 -18.71
N LYS A 156 19.58 -2.05 -19.08
CA LYS A 156 20.62 -2.55 -18.18
C LYS A 156 21.10 -1.55 -17.11
N ASN A 157 20.62 -0.30 -17.15
CA ASN A 157 20.91 0.66 -16.09
C ASN A 157 20.12 0.35 -14.80
N ILE A 158 19.07 -0.46 -14.88
CA ILE A 158 18.36 -0.95 -13.70
C ILE A 158 19.21 -2.04 -13.04
N THR A 159 19.55 -1.86 -11.76
CA THR A 159 20.32 -2.84 -11.00
C THR A 159 19.56 -3.39 -9.80
N ALA A 160 18.45 -2.77 -9.41
CA ALA A 160 17.59 -3.23 -8.34
C ALA A 160 16.13 -2.81 -8.57
N LEU A 161 15.22 -3.61 -8.02
CA LEU A 161 13.79 -3.34 -7.99
C LEU A 161 13.33 -3.30 -6.53
N TYR A 162 12.55 -2.29 -6.18
CA TYR A 162 11.74 -2.24 -4.97
C TYR A 162 10.26 -2.33 -5.35
N ALA A 163 9.60 -3.41 -4.98
CA ALA A 163 8.15 -3.58 -5.14
C ALA A 163 7.47 -3.57 -3.77
N HIS A 164 6.38 -2.82 -3.63
CA HIS A 164 5.66 -2.69 -2.35
C HIS A 164 4.87 -3.95 -1.95
N ASN A 165 4.70 -4.92 -2.86
CA ASN A 165 4.13 -6.24 -2.54
C ASN A 165 4.67 -7.32 -3.48
N ASP A 166 4.38 -8.58 -3.12
CA ASP A 166 4.86 -9.76 -3.83
C ASP A 166 4.22 -9.91 -5.22
N ASP A 167 2.94 -9.58 -5.37
CA ASP A 167 2.25 -9.70 -6.66
C ASP A 167 2.91 -8.83 -7.74
N MET A 168 3.22 -7.57 -7.41
CA MET A 168 3.93 -6.70 -8.33
C MET A 168 5.36 -7.20 -8.60
N ALA A 169 6.05 -7.74 -7.58
CA ALA A 169 7.37 -8.33 -7.73
C ALA A 169 7.35 -9.54 -8.67
N LEU A 170 6.37 -10.43 -8.52
CA LEU A 170 6.17 -11.57 -9.43
C LEU A 170 5.88 -11.12 -10.87
N GLY A 171 5.07 -10.07 -11.02
CA GLY A 171 4.84 -9.44 -12.32
C GLY A 171 6.12 -8.88 -12.95
N ALA A 172 6.91 -8.18 -12.16
CA ALA A 172 8.17 -7.59 -12.60
C ALA A 172 9.20 -8.65 -13.01
N ILE A 173 9.32 -9.76 -12.26
CA ILE A 173 10.19 -10.88 -12.58
C ILE A 173 9.85 -11.42 -13.98
N ARG A 174 8.58 -11.63 -14.29
CA ARG A 174 8.15 -12.09 -15.62
C ARG A 174 8.56 -11.11 -16.73
N ALA A 175 8.45 -9.81 -16.49
CA ALA A 175 8.90 -8.79 -17.45
C ALA A 175 10.42 -8.81 -17.65
N ILE A 176 11.19 -9.01 -16.59
CA ILE A 176 12.65 -9.10 -16.62
C ILE A 176 13.10 -10.34 -17.43
N GLU A 177 12.47 -11.48 -17.19
CA GLU A 177 12.75 -12.72 -17.94
C GLU A 177 12.42 -12.60 -19.43
N GLU A 178 11.26 -12.02 -19.77
CA GLU A 178 10.85 -11.76 -21.16
C GLU A 178 11.79 -10.75 -21.88
N TYR A 179 12.36 -9.81 -21.13
CA TYR A 179 13.36 -8.87 -21.66
C TYR A 179 14.74 -9.53 -21.88
N GLY A 180 14.95 -10.74 -21.37
CA GLY A 180 16.20 -11.50 -21.52
C GLY A 180 17.26 -11.14 -20.48
N LEU A 181 16.89 -10.52 -19.37
CA LEU A 181 17.73 -10.35 -18.18
C LEU A 181 17.45 -11.50 -17.19
N LYS A 182 18.48 -11.80 -16.36
CA LYS A 182 18.39 -12.82 -15.30
C LYS A 182 18.68 -12.18 -13.96
#